data_a8cea472fe89441853f15ee5c2761291
#
_entry.id   a8cea472fe89441853f15ee5c2761291
#
_cell.length_a   1.000
_cell.length_b   1.000
_cell.length_c   1.000
_cell.angle_alpha   90.00
_cell.angle_beta   90.00
_cell.angle_gamma   90.00
#
_symmetry.space_group_name_H-M   'P 1'
#
loop_
_entity.id
_entity.type
_entity.pdbx_description
1 polymer ?
#
loop_
_entity_poly.entity_id
_entity_poly.type
_entity_poly.pdbx_seq_one_letter_code
_entity_poly.pdbx_strand_id
1 'polypeptide(L)'
;MATHFVHNRARHRAAGKFASKQEAFRSAVRVYVCLGCGQWHMTKQARCSNPGCGGECQHFASKTEATRFAQLRLMQEQGYISALELQPRFPVRVKGVLLCTYIADFRYQDAQGKVRIEDTKGSKKHSDQASALRRRLAEVLYDMTVNIIAEK
;
A
#
# COMPACT_ATOMS: atom_id res chain seq x y z
N MET A 1 -24.54 17.29 -21.49
CA MET A 1 -23.51 16.64 -20.66
C MET A 1 -22.07 16.80 -21.17
N ALA A 2 -21.83 17.16 -22.43
CA ALA A 2 -20.48 17.32 -23.00
C ALA A 2 -19.71 18.57 -22.52
N THR A 3 -20.37 19.63 -22.12
CA THR A 3 -19.75 20.91 -21.77
C THR A 3 -18.99 20.90 -20.45
N HIS A 4 -19.41 20.12 -19.46
CA HIS A 4 -18.73 20.07 -18.13
C HIS A 4 -17.37 19.33 -18.20
N PHE A 5 -17.24 18.34 -19.08
CA PHE A 5 -16.01 17.58 -19.20
C PHE A 5 -14.91 18.35 -19.95
N VAL A 6 -15.30 19.15 -20.96
CA VAL A 6 -14.39 19.99 -21.73
C VAL A 6 -13.86 21.14 -20.87
N HIS A 7 -14.72 21.73 -20.02
CA HIS A 7 -14.35 22.85 -19.15
C HIS A 7 -13.30 22.44 -18.08
N ASN A 8 -13.43 21.24 -17.54
CA ASN A 8 -12.46 20.71 -16.57
C ASN A 8 -11.09 20.40 -17.19
N ARG A 9 -11.08 19.89 -18.44
CA ARG A 9 -9.84 19.67 -19.20
C ARG A 9 -9.12 20.98 -19.53
N ALA A 10 -9.86 22.00 -19.91
CA ALA A 10 -9.30 23.31 -20.22
C ALA A 10 -8.65 23.99 -18.99
N ARG A 11 -9.30 23.93 -17.84
CA ARG A 11 -8.74 24.47 -16.58
C ARG A 11 -7.44 23.79 -16.16
N HIS A 12 -7.35 22.49 -16.32
CA HIS A 12 -6.14 21.74 -15.97
C HIS A 12 -5.00 21.96 -16.97
N ARG A 13 -5.28 22.15 -18.25
CA ARG A 13 -4.29 22.51 -19.27
C ARG A 13 -3.73 23.94 -19.03
N ALA A 14 -4.59 24.90 -18.75
CA ALA A 14 -4.18 26.27 -18.47
C ALA A 14 -3.26 26.36 -17.23
N ALA A 15 -3.40 25.45 -16.26
CA ALA A 15 -2.55 25.38 -15.07
C ALA A 15 -1.19 24.68 -15.29
N GLY A 16 -0.89 24.20 -16.50
CA GLY A 16 0.36 23.47 -16.81
C GLY A 16 0.59 22.17 -16.01
N LYS A 17 -0.41 21.73 -15.26
CA LYS A 17 -0.31 20.58 -14.31
C LYS A 17 -1.16 19.38 -14.73
N PHE A 18 -1.71 19.41 -15.94
CA PHE A 18 -2.66 18.38 -16.36
C PHE A 18 -2.02 17.00 -16.48
N ALA A 19 -0.87 16.90 -17.13
CA ALA A 19 -0.17 15.63 -17.32
C ALA A 19 0.24 15.02 -15.96
N SER A 20 0.85 15.83 -15.09
CA SER A 20 1.30 15.36 -13.77
C SER A 20 0.14 14.97 -12.84
N LYS A 21 -1.00 15.69 -12.91
CA LYS A 21 -2.21 15.32 -12.15
C LYS A 21 -2.91 14.09 -12.69
N GLN A 22 -2.90 13.91 -14.01
CA GLN A 22 -3.49 12.73 -14.64
C GLN A 22 -2.63 11.48 -14.41
N GLU A 23 -1.31 11.62 -14.41
CA GLU A 23 -0.38 10.56 -14.02
C GLU A 23 -0.47 10.26 -12.54
N ALA A 24 -0.53 11.26 -11.67
CA ALA A 24 -0.78 11.11 -10.24
C ALA A 24 -2.14 10.47 -9.97
N PHE A 25 -3.19 10.81 -10.72
CA PHE A 25 -4.51 10.20 -10.60
C PHE A 25 -4.52 8.74 -11.11
N ARG A 26 -3.73 8.42 -12.15
CA ARG A 26 -3.56 7.04 -12.62
C ARG A 26 -2.73 6.19 -11.66
N SER A 27 -1.74 6.78 -11.00
CA SER A 27 -0.93 6.10 -9.98
C SER A 27 -1.62 6.02 -8.61
N ALA A 28 -2.50 6.99 -8.30
CA ALA A 28 -3.27 7.05 -7.05
C ALA A 28 -4.62 6.32 -7.15
N VAL A 29 -4.71 5.25 -7.91
CA VAL A 29 -5.93 4.43 -7.93
C VAL A 29 -6.04 3.73 -6.57
N ARG A 30 -6.95 4.23 -5.77
CA ARG A 30 -7.33 3.59 -4.51
C ARG A 30 -8.03 2.27 -4.81
N VAL A 31 -7.48 1.20 -4.33
CA VAL A 31 -8.01 -0.15 -4.50
C VAL A 31 -8.53 -0.66 -3.17
N TYR A 32 -9.73 -1.22 -3.18
CA TYR A 32 -10.31 -1.91 -2.03
C TYR A 32 -10.36 -3.39 -2.36
N VAL A 33 -9.79 -4.22 -1.51
CA VAL A 33 -9.80 -5.67 -1.69
C VAL A 33 -10.59 -6.29 -0.56
N CYS A 34 -11.54 -7.14 -0.91
CA CYS A 34 -12.28 -7.91 0.08
C CYS A 34 -11.39 -8.94 0.75
N LEU A 35 -11.28 -8.89 2.06
CA LEU A 35 -10.49 -9.83 2.85
C LEU A 35 -11.11 -11.24 2.86
N GLY A 36 -12.43 -11.34 2.62
CA GLY A 36 -13.14 -12.62 2.49
C GLY A 36 -12.89 -13.31 1.14
N CYS A 37 -13.42 -12.75 0.05
CA CYS A 37 -13.40 -13.40 -1.27
C CYS A 37 -12.27 -12.93 -2.20
N GLY A 38 -11.47 -11.91 -1.83
CA GLY A 38 -10.40 -11.36 -2.66
C GLY A 38 -10.87 -10.44 -3.79
N GLN A 39 -12.17 -10.17 -3.94
CA GLN A 39 -12.70 -9.30 -4.97
C GLN A 39 -12.13 -7.88 -4.85
N TRP A 40 -11.72 -7.31 -5.98
CA TRP A 40 -11.24 -5.94 -6.07
C TRP A 40 -12.36 -4.96 -6.37
N HIS A 41 -12.35 -3.84 -5.67
CA HIS A 41 -13.32 -2.77 -5.83
C HIS A 41 -12.58 -1.44 -6.04
N MET A 42 -12.98 -0.69 -7.05
CA MET A 42 -12.37 0.60 -7.39
C MET A 42 -13.08 1.79 -6.73
N THR A 43 -14.16 1.52 -6.01
CA THR A 43 -14.95 2.51 -5.26
C THR A 43 -14.82 2.24 -3.77
N LYS A 44 -14.88 3.31 -2.98
CA LYS A 44 -14.81 3.20 -1.52
C LYS A 44 -15.96 2.34 -1.00
N GLN A 45 -15.62 1.25 -0.33
CA GLN A 45 -16.61 0.43 0.39
C GLN A 45 -15.97 -0.27 1.58
N ALA A 46 -16.72 -0.36 2.67
CA ALA A 46 -16.28 -1.04 3.89
C ALA A 46 -16.58 -2.54 3.83
N ARG A 47 -17.62 -2.93 3.09
CA ARG A 47 -18.03 -4.32 2.92
C ARG A 47 -18.16 -4.70 1.46
N CYS A 48 -17.86 -5.95 1.17
CA CYS A 48 -17.91 -6.50 -0.18
C CYS A 48 -19.34 -6.51 -0.72
N SER A 49 -19.50 -5.98 -1.94
CA SER A 49 -20.78 -5.99 -2.67
C SER A 49 -21.01 -7.28 -3.44
N ASN A 50 -20.07 -8.23 -3.42
CA ASN A 50 -20.25 -9.52 -4.06
C ASN A 50 -21.36 -10.31 -3.36
N PRO A 51 -22.38 -10.79 -4.10
CA PRO A 51 -23.50 -11.54 -3.50
C PRO A 51 -23.00 -12.72 -2.65
N GLY A 52 -23.53 -12.80 -1.42
CA GLY A 52 -23.19 -13.88 -0.48
C GLY A 52 -21.84 -13.74 0.26
N CYS A 53 -21.00 -12.71 -0.04
CA CYS A 53 -19.73 -12.53 0.64
C CYS A 53 -19.84 -11.68 1.91
N GLY A 54 -20.27 -10.42 1.81
CA GLY A 54 -20.38 -9.47 2.94
C GLY A 54 -19.07 -9.22 3.72
N GLY A 55 -17.92 -9.71 3.22
CA GLY A 55 -16.61 -9.59 3.86
C GLY A 55 -16.13 -8.14 3.96
N GLU A 56 -15.26 -7.88 4.94
CA GLU A 56 -14.61 -6.57 5.10
C GLU A 56 -13.70 -6.24 3.92
N CYS A 57 -13.68 -4.96 3.48
CA CYS A 57 -12.83 -4.49 2.41
C CYS A 57 -11.68 -3.65 2.96
N GLN A 58 -10.44 -4.03 2.66
CA GLN A 58 -9.22 -3.32 2.99
C GLN A 58 -8.86 -2.33 1.88
N HIS A 59 -8.55 -1.10 2.26
CA HIS A 59 -8.03 -0.08 1.36
C HIS A 59 -6.52 -0.26 1.13
N PHE A 60 -6.10 -0.17 -0.14
CA PHE A 60 -4.70 -0.12 -0.55
C PHE A 60 -4.41 1.18 -1.28
N ALA A 61 -3.26 1.79 -0.98
CA ALA A 61 -2.86 3.08 -1.56
C ALA A 61 -2.47 2.97 -3.04
N SER A 62 -2.07 1.78 -3.49
CA SER A 62 -1.65 1.53 -4.87
C SER A 62 -2.07 0.14 -5.36
N LYS A 63 -2.10 -0.03 -6.69
CA LYS A 63 -2.30 -1.34 -7.30
C LYS A 63 -1.18 -2.31 -6.98
N THR A 64 0.06 -1.82 -6.90
CA THR A 64 1.25 -2.62 -6.56
C THR A 64 1.10 -3.25 -5.18
N GLU A 65 0.69 -2.45 -4.19
CA GLU A 65 0.40 -2.92 -2.83
C GLU A 65 -0.72 -3.97 -2.81
N ALA A 66 -1.85 -3.69 -3.51
CA ALA A 66 -2.97 -4.62 -3.60
C ALA A 66 -2.59 -5.94 -4.31
N THR A 67 -1.79 -5.87 -5.37
CA THR A 67 -1.29 -7.05 -6.09
C THR A 67 -0.38 -7.88 -5.19
N ARG A 68 0.53 -7.22 -4.46
CA ARG A 68 1.41 -7.92 -3.51
C ARG A 68 0.63 -8.58 -2.39
N PHE A 69 -0.38 -7.90 -1.85
CA PHE A 69 -1.29 -8.49 -0.87
C PHE A 69 -1.96 -9.77 -1.38
N ALA A 70 -2.50 -9.75 -2.62
CA ALA A 70 -3.13 -10.92 -3.20
C ALA A 70 -2.17 -12.12 -3.33
N GLN A 71 -0.90 -11.85 -3.71
CA GLN A 71 0.15 -12.88 -3.75
C GLN A 71 0.44 -13.45 -2.37
N LEU A 72 0.67 -12.59 -1.36
CA LEU A 72 0.98 -13.01 0.01
C LEU A 72 -0.18 -13.79 0.63
N ARG A 73 -1.41 -13.36 0.38
CA ARG A 73 -2.60 -14.07 0.82
C ARG A 73 -2.67 -15.49 0.25
N LEU A 74 -2.45 -15.62 -1.06
CA LEU A 74 -2.40 -16.94 -1.71
C LEU A 74 -1.29 -17.82 -1.13
N MET A 75 -0.11 -17.24 -0.90
CA MET A 75 1.01 -17.95 -0.26
C MET A 75 0.66 -18.42 1.15
N GLN A 76 -0.08 -17.62 1.92
CA GLN A 76 -0.56 -17.99 3.26
C GLN A 76 -1.60 -19.11 3.18
N GLU A 77 -2.57 -19.03 2.25
CA GLU A 77 -3.58 -20.07 2.03
C GLU A 77 -2.93 -21.42 1.63
N GLN A 78 -1.82 -21.38 0.90
CA GLN A 78 -1.03 -22.55 0.51
C GLN A 78 -0.02 -23.02 1.57
N GLY A 79 0.10 -22.30 2.70
CA GLY A 79 1.01 -22.68 3.79
C GLY A 79 2.48 -22.32 3.57
N TYR A 80 2.83 -21.55 2.52
CA TYR A 80 4.20 -21.09 2.28
C TYR A 80 4.65 -19.98 3.23
N ILE A 81 3.70 -19.22 3.76
CA ILE A 81 3.92 -18.21 4.78
C ILE A 81 2.83 -18.27 5.84
N SER A 82 3.05 -17.63 6.97
CA SER A 82 2.09 -17.53 8.07
C SER A 82 2.10 -16.15 8.73
N ALA A 83 1.10 -15.88 9.57
CA ALA A 83 1.00 -14.64 10.36
C ALA A 83 1.09 -13.36 9.51
N LEU A 84 0.44 -13.34 8.33
CA LEU A 84 0.39 -12.15 7.47
C LEU A 84 -0.34 -11.02 8.19
N GLU A 85 0.37 -9.92 8.40
CA GLU A 85 -0.12 -8.68 9.01
C GLU A 85 0.00 -7.53 8.01
N LEU A 86 -1.05 -6.72 7.92
CA LEU A 86 -1.13 -5.53 7.09
C LEU A 86 -0.75 -4.30 7.90
N GLN A 87 0.05 -3.42 7.29
CA GLN A 87 0.45 -2.13 7.84
C GLN A 87 1.02 -2.20 9.27
N PRO A 88 2.01 -3.10 9.53
CA PRO A 88 2.64 -3.18 10.83
C PRO A 88 3.30 -1.86 11.21
N ARG A 89 3.15 -1.48 12.48
CA ARG A 89 3.60 -0.18 13.00
C ARG A 89 4.84 -0.33 13.86
N PHE A 90 5.85 0.49 13.58
CA PHE A 90 7.12 0.53 14.31
C PHE A 90 7.35 1.94 14.87
N PRO A 91 6.94 2.21 16.13
CA PRO A 91 7.13 3.51 16.75
C PRO A 91 8.61 3.76 17.07
N VAL A 92 9.19 4.81 16.51
CA VAL A 92 10.57 5.24 16.76
C VAL A 92 10.60 6.17 17.97
N ARG A 93 11.17 5.68 19.09
CA ARG A 93 11.31 6.43 20.31
C ARG A 93 12.79 6.64 20.66
N VAL A 94 13.12 7.85 21.11
CA VAL A 94 14.44 8.19 21.65
C VAL A 94 14.28 8.79 23.03
N LYS A 95 14.93 8.21 24.03
CA LYS A 95 14.79 8.61 25.43
C LYS A 95 13.32 8.72 25.89
N GLY A 96 12.48 7.78 25.46
CA GLY A 96 11.05 7.74 25.77
C GLY A 96 10.15 8.63 24.90
N VAL A 97 10.71 9.58 24.15
CA VAL A 97 9.95 10.49 23.27
C VAL A 97 9.68 9.84 21.93
N LEU A 98 8.41 9.82 21.50
CA LEU A 98 8.02 9.36 20.16
C LEU A 98 8.41 10.41 19.12
N LEU A 99 9.36 10.07 18.26
CA LEU A 99 9.79 10.94 17.15
C LEU A 99 8.96 10.74 15.90
N CYS A 100 8.70 9.49 15.52
CA CYS A 100 7.89 9.13 14.38
C CYS A 100 7.40 7.68 14.51
N THR A 101 6.53 7.26 13.59
CA THR A 101 6.16 5.86 13.42
C THR A 101 6.46 5.47 11.97
N TYR A 102 7.24 4.42 11.78
CA TYR A 102 7.36 3.77 10.48
C TYR A 102 6.22 2.76 10.33
N ILE A 103 5.56 2.75 9.20
CA ILE A 103 4.51 1.81 8.85
C ILE A 103 4.98 1.12 7.58
N ALA A 104 5.25 -0.18 7.64
CA ALA A 104 5.52 -1.00 6.47
C ALA A 104 4.20 -1.50 5.87
N ASP A 105 4.23 -2.04 4.64
CA ASP A 105 3.01 -2.54 4.02
C ASP A 105 2.63 -3.92 4.57
N PHE A 106 3.62 -4.84 4.73
CA PHE A 106 3.39 -6.22 5.13
C PHE A 106 4.42 -6.73 6.12
N ARG A 107 3.97 -7.60 7.04
CA ARG A 107 4.82 -8.45 7.88
C ARG A 107 4.26 -9.87 7.85
N TYR A 108 5.13 -10.88 7.74
CA TYR A 108 4.75 -12.30 7.76
C TYR A 108 5.94 -13.16 8.19
N GLN A 109 5.68 -14.45 8.44
CA GLN A 109 6.72 -15.45 8.66
C GLN A 109 6.84 -16.31 7.40
N ASP A 110 8.08 -16.52 6.93
CA ASP A 110 8.36 -17.44 5.83
C ASP A 110 8.33 -18.91 6.31
N ALA A 111 8.53 -19.85 5.37
CA ALA A 111 8.49 -21.29 5.66
C ALA A 111 9.53 -21.75 6.70
N GLN A 112 10.58 -20.96 6.93
CA GLN A 112 11.60 -21.19 7.94
C GLN A 112 11.28 -20.51 9.28
N GLY A 113 10.10 -19.89 9.40
CA GLY A 113 9.70 -19.14 10.59
C GLY A 113 10.38 -17.76 10.74
N LYS A 114 11.14 -17.33 9.72
CA LYS A 114 11.82 -16.04 9.74
C LYS A 114 10.82 -14.92 9.44
N VAL A 115 10.82 -13.87 10.27
CA VAL A 115 10.01 -12.68 10.04
C VAL A 115 10.51 -11.90 8.82
N ARG A 116 9.59 -11.61 7.91
CA ARG A 116 9.80 -10.78 6.72
C ARG A 116 8.96 -9.52 6.84
N ILE A 117 9.57 -8.40 6.48
CA ILE A 117 8.89 -7.10 6.44
C ILE A 117 9.08 -6.54 5.04
N GLU A 118 7.99 -6.12 4.41
CA GLU A 118 8.00 -5.59 3.04
C GLU A 118 7.35 -4.22 2.97
N ASP A 119 7.91 -3.39 2.10
CA ASP A 119 7.39 -2.07 1.72
C ASP A 119 7.37 -1.97 0.20
N THR A 120 6.21 -1.74 -0.40
CA THR A 120 6.04 -1.67 -1.85
C THR A 120 6.30 -0.25 -2.36
N LYS A 121 6.98 -0.12 -3.49
CA LYS A 121 7.23 1.16 -4.15
C LYS A 121 6.79 1.09 -5.61
N GLY A 122 5.86 1.96 -5.99
CA GLY A 122 5.31 2.02 -7.34
C GLY A 122 6.30 2.50 -8.41
N SER A 123 7.30 3.30 -8.05
CA SER A 123 8.43 3.63 -8.90
C SER A 123 9.62 4.11 -8.06
N LYS A 124 10.85 3.84 -8.55
CA LYS A 124 12.11 4.24 -7.90
C LYS A 124 12.29 5.77 -7.79
N LYS A 125 11.53 6.57 -8.53
CA LYS A 125 11.71 8.02 -8.64
C LYS A 125 11.13 8.84 -7.47
N HIS A 126 10.32 8.27 -6.60
CA HIS A 126 9.64 9.01 -5.53
C HIS A 126 9.79 8.35 -4.15
N SER A 127 10.99 7.92 -3.79
CA SER A 127 11.25 7.66 -2.37
C SER A 127 11.39 9.02 -1.68
N ASP A 128 10.34 9.45 -0.98
CA ASP A 128 10.41 10.58 -0.06
C ASP A 128 11.54 10.31 0.96
N GLN A 129 12.49 11.26 1.05
CA GLN A 129 13.64 11.16 1.96
C GLN A 129 13.19 10.95 3.41
N ALA A 130 12.08 11.58 3.82
CA ALA A 130 11.52 11.40 5.15
C ALA A 130 11.02 9.96 5.38
N SER A 131 10.42 9.34 4.38
CA SER A 131 9.99 7.93 4.45
C SER A 131 11.19 6.98 4.54
N ALA A 132 12.23 7.23 3.74
CA ALA A 132 13.46 6.45 3.78
C ALA A 132 14.17 6.57 5.15
N LEU A 133 14.19 7.77 5.73
CA LEU A 133 14.77 8.00 7.05
C LEU A 133 13.98 7.26 8.15
N ARG A 134 12.64 7.36 8.14
CA ARG A 134 11.80 6.64 9.11
C ARG A 134 12.02 5.13 9.06
N ARG A 135 12.08 4.56 7.85
CA ARG A 135 12.41 3.15 7.63
C ARG A 135 13.78 2.81 8.25
N ARG A 136 14.82 3.58 7.91
CA ARG A 136 16.17 3.33 8.41
C ARG A 136 16.25 3.39 9.93
N LEU A 137 15.56 4.35 10.56
CA LEU A 137 15.48 4.44 12.01
C LEU A 137 14.79 3.21 12.62
N ALA A 138 13.71 2.73 12.00
CA ALA A 138 13.04 1.52 12.46
C ALA A 138 13.92 0.27 12.27
N GLU A 139 14.60 0.12 11.14
CA GLU A 139 15.54 -0.99 10.90
C GLU A 139 16.60 -1.09 12.00
N VAL A 140 17.20 0.05 12.38
CA VAL A 140 18.22 0.10 13.43
C VAL A 140 17.65 -0.19 14.82
N LEU A 141 16.49 0.41 15.16
CA LEU A 141 15.91 0.25 16.50
C LEU A 141 15.34 -1.15 16.77
N TYR A 142 14.81 -1.79 15.75
CA TYR A 142 14.16 -3.10 15.88
C TYR A 142 15.02 -4.26 15.38
N ASP A 143 16.29 -3.97 15.01
CA ASP A 143 17.20 -4.96 14.42
C ASP A 143 16.55 -5.78 13.30
N MET A 144 15.90 -5.07 12.37
CA MET A 144 15.13 -5.67 11.29
C MET A 144 15.61 -5.16 9.93
N THR A 145 15.25 -5.91 8.88
CA THR A 145 15.48 -5.50 7.48
C THR A 145 14.14 -5.39 6.76
N VAL A 146 13.92 -4.26 6.10
CA VAL A 146 12.73 -4.05 5.25
C VAL A 146 13.08 -4.32 3.80
N ASN A 147 12.40 -5.29 3.19
CA ASN A 147 12.53 -5.61 1.76
C ASN A 147 11.70 -4.63 0.93
N ILE A 148 12.33 -3.91 0.03
CA ILE A 148 11.64 -3.00 -0.89
C ILE A 148 11.22 -3.78 -2.13
N ILE A 149 9.90 -3.90 -2.32
CA ILE A 149 9.29 -4.52 -3.48
C ILE A 149 8.96 -3.43 -4.50
N ALA A 150 9.71 -3.36 -5.58
CA ALA A 150 9.49 -2.40 -6.66
C ALA A 150 8.77 -3.08 -7.83
N GLU A 151 7.88 -2.36 -8.48
CA GLU A 151 7.30 -2.76 -9.76
C GLU A 151 8.41 -2.74 -10.83
N LYS A 152 8.49 -3.82 -11.62
CA LYS A 152 9.45 -3.94 -12.76
C LYS A 152 8.91 -3.25 -14.00
#